data_a99af48e12ded703a6baea350ce208c3
#
_entry.id   a99af48e12ded703a6baea350ce208c3
#
_cell.length_a   1.000
_cell.length_b   1.000
_cell.length_c   1.000
_cell.angle_alpha   90.00
_cell.angle_beta   90.00
_cell.angle_gamma   90.00
#
_symmetry.space_group_name_H-M   'P 1'
#
loop_
_entity.id
_entity.type
_entity.pdbx_description
1 polymer ?
#
loop_
_entity_poly.entity_id
_entity_poly.type
_entity_poly.pdbx_seq_one_letter_code
_entity_poly.pdbx_strand_id
1 'polypeptide(L)'
;YPDVSLVEARDKAMAWRKQVRAGADPMKAKQEALAATRIEQAKTVTFAWCAAQYIESHRAGWKNVKHAEQWVSTLAMYAEPVMGKMNVALVDTEHVVRVLQPIWNSKPETASRLRGRIESILSWASARRLRSGDNPARWKGHLDSLFPARTKISRTRHFAALPWKDTRAFMISLNAQAGVGALALRFTILTAARSGEVRGMVWDEVDLSARLWVIPAERMKAGREHRIPLSDAAVALLRQQEQVLLAGVNLVFPSVRDHKPLSDMTLT
;
A
#
# COMPACT_ATOMS: atom_id res chain seq x y z
N TYR A 1 32.15 -32.79 9.32
CA TYR A 1 32.88 -34.07 9.52
C TYR A 1 34.33 -33.86 9.98
N PRO A 2 35.03 -32.75 9.71
CA PRO A 2 36.36 -32.54 10.29
C PRO A 2 36.36 -31.89 11.69
N ASP A 3 35.23 -31.35 12.20
CA ASP A 3 35.21 -30.48 13.38
C ASP A 3 34.99 -31.20 14.72
N VAL A 4 34.76 -32.52 14.72
CA VAL A 4 34.56 -33.31 15.95
C VAL A 4 35.38 -34.58 15.90
N SER A 5 36.33 -34.76 16.84
CA SER A 5 37.10 -35.97 16.97
C SER A 5 36.24 -37.16 17.44
N LEU A 6 36.71 -38.38 17.22
CA LEU A 6 36.02 -39.59 17.64
C LEU A 6 35.83 -39.65 19.15
N VAL A 7 36.78 -39.12 19.94
CA VAL A 7 36.72 -39.03 21.40
C VAL A 7 35.61 -38.08 21.82
N GLU A 8 35.56 -36.85 21.26
CA GLU A 8 34.52 -35.89 21.56
C GLU A 8 33.11 -36.38 21.15
N ALA A 9 33.02 -37.13 20.05
CA ALA A 9 31.73 -37.72 19.67
C ALA A 9 31.25 -38.79 20.68
N ARG A 10 32.15 -39.61 21.20
CA ARG A 10 31.86 -40.62 22.22
C ARG A 10 31.47 -39.97 23.54
N ASP A 11 32.15 -38.91 23.98
CA ASP A 11 31.85 -38.19 25.19
C ASP A 11 30.47 -37.52 25.12
N LYS A 12 30.15 -36.87 23.98
CA LYS A 12 28.82 -36.30 23.72
C LYS A 12 27.73 -37.38 23.73
N ALA A 13 27.98 -38.53 23.13
CA ALA A 13 27.03 -39.64 23.13
C ALA A 13 26.81 -40.22 24.53
N MET A 14 27.85 -40.28 25.33
CA MET A 14 27.78 -40.76 26.71
C MET A 14 26.99 -39.78 27.61
N ALA A 15 27.23 -38.46 27.46
CA ALA A 15 26.47 -37.42 28.13
C ALA A 15 24.98 -37.46 27.78
N TRP A 16 24.62 -37.63 26.53
CA TRP A 16 23.22 -37.76 26.09
C TRP A 16 22.55 -39.03 26.65
N ARG A 17 23.24 -40.20 26.65
CA ARG A 17 22.73 -41.43 27.27
C ARG A 17 22.47 -41.28 28.75
N LYS A 18 23.32 -40.53 29.46
CA LYS A 18 23.12 -40.23 30.92
C LYS A 18 21.86 -39.37 31.11
N GLN A 19 21.61 -38.37 30.25
CA GLN A 19 20.39 -37.55 30.31
C GLN A 19 19.13 -38.37 30.01
N VAL A 20 19.15 -39.24 29.01
CA VAL A 20 18.01 -40.12 28.69
C VAL A 20 17.71 -41.08 29.86
N ARG A 21 18.75 -41.67 30.49
CA ARG A 21 18.56 -42.52 31.69
C ARG A 21 18.00 -41.76 32.88
N ALA A 22 18.25 -40.45 32.97
CA ALA A 22 17.69 -39.57 33.98
C ALA A 22 16.26 -39.09 33.66
N GLY A 23 15.63 -39.58 32.57
CA GLY A 23 14.29 -39.22 32.15
C GLY A 23 14.20 -37.91 31.36
N ALA A 24 15.31 -37.27 31.01
CA ALA A 24 15.34 -36.06 30.22
C ALA A 24 15.43 -36.41 28.70
N ASP A 25 14.64 -35.71 27.88
CA ASP A 25 14.75 -35.76 26.40
C ASP A 25 15.79 -34.74 25.91
N PRO A 26 16.97 -35.18 25.41
CA PRO A 26 18.02 -34.29 24.96
C PRO A 26 17.60 -33.44 23.74
N MET A 27 16.67 -33.95 22.91
CA MET A 27 16.17 -33.23 21.75
C MET A 27 15.27 -32.09 22.18
N LYS A 28 14.40 -32.33 23.16
CA LYS A 28 13.54 -31.31 23.74
C LYS A 28 14.36 -30.24 24.47
N ALA A 29 15.36 -30.62 25.26
CA ALA A 29 16.27 -29.68 25.90
C ALA A 29 17.05 -28.82 24.89
N LYS A 30 17.50 -29.41 23.77
CA LYS A 30 18.15 -28.66 22.67
C LYS A 30 17.20 -27.70 21.98
N GLN A 31 15.95 -28.13 21.75
CA GLN A 31 14.93 -27.26 21.18
C GLN A 31 14.58 -26.09 22.10
N GLU A 32 14.45 -26.34 23.40
CA GLU A 32 14.20 -25.31 24.40
C GLU A 32 15.37 -24.32 24.51
N ALA A 33 16.62 -24.80 24.50
CA ALA A 33 17.80 -23.95 24.50
C ALA A 33 17.91 -23.09 23.22
N LEU A 34 17.62 -23.68 22.07
CA LEU A 34 17.55 -22.93 20.81
C LEU A 34 16.42 -21.91 20.80
N ALA A 35 15.27 -22.25 21.38
CA ALA A 35 14.15 -21.32 21.55
C ALA A 35 14.53 -20.18 22.49
N ALA A 36 15.18 -20.47 23.62
CA ALA A 36 15.66 -19.46 24.58
C ALA A 36 16.69 -18.50 23.92
N THR A 37 17.64 -19.02 23.15
CA THR A 37 18.62 -18.22 22.43
C THR A 37 17.94 -17.31 21.37
N ARG A 38 16.92 -17.83 20.68
CA ARG A 38 16.13 -17.04 19.73
C ARG A 38 15.30 -15.95 20.42
N ILE A 39 14.74 -16.24 21.59
CA ILE A 39 14.03 -15.26 22.41
C ILE A 39 14.99 -14.16 22.88
N GLU A 40 16.20 -14.50 23.28
CA GLU A 40 17.22 -13.52 23.68
C GLU A 40 17.65 -12.65 22.50
N GLN A 41 17.87 -13.23 21.33
CA GLN A 41 18.14 -12.47 20.09
C GLN A 41 16.94 -11.61 19.66
N ALA A 42 15.71 -12.09 19.85
CA ALA A 42 14.50 -11.34 19.58
C ALA A 42 14.26 -10.18 20.57
N LYS A 43 14.87 -10.18 21.75
CA LYS A 43 14.78 -9.07 22.73
C LYS A 43 15.26 -7.73 22.19
N THR A 44 16.04 -7.72 21.13
CA THR A 44 16.58 -6.51 20.49
C THR A 44 15.78 -6.04 19.27
N VAL A 45 14.84 -6.84 18.73
CA VAL A 45 14.12 -6.52 17.51
C VAL A 45 12.83 -5.78 17.81
N THR A 46 12.78 -4.50 17.41
CA THR A 46 11.61 -3.63 17.66
C THR A 46 10.54 -3.78 16.59
N PHE A 47 9.29 -3.37 16.91
CA PHE A 47 8.21 -3.29 15.93
C PHE A 47 8.55 -2.34 14.77
N ALA A 48 9.16 -1.18 15.04
CA ALA A 48 9.56 -0.23 14.01
C ALA A 48 10.59 -0.83 13.04
N TRP A 49 11.56 -1.61 13.55
CA TRP A 49 12.49 -2.34 12.69
C TRP A 49 11.78 -3.36 11.80
N CYS A 50 10.85 -4.13 12.37
CA CYS A 50 10.04 -5.09 11.59
C CYS A 50 9.22 -4.38 10.50
N ALA A 51 8.62 -3.23 10.83
CA ALA A 51 7.86 -2.42 9.88
C ALA A 51 8.73 -1.94 8.72
N ALA A 52 9.92 -1.42 9.00
CA ALA A 52 10.88 -0.97 7.98
C ALA A 52 11.31 -2.14 7.06
N GLN A 53 11.66 -3.28 7.63
CA GLN A 53 12.06 -4.47 6.88
C GLN A 53 10.91 -5.05 6.04
N TYR A 54 9.68 -5.06 6.57
CA TYR A 54 8.50 -5.47 5.83
C TYR A 54 8.28 -4.57 4.61
N ILE A 55 8.29 -3.25 4.81
CA ILE A 55 8.09 -2.27 3.75
C ILE A 55 9.16 -2.43 2.67
N GLU A 56 10.42 -2.55 3.05
CA GLU A 56 11.53 -2.68 2.10
C GLU A 56 11.42 -3.98 1.28
N SER A 57 11.13 -5.11 1.93
CA SER A 57 10.99 -6.40 1.23
C SER A 57 9.81 -6.47 0.26
N HIS A 58 8.78 -5.61 0.44
CA HIS A 58 7.58 -5.60 -0.41
C HIS A 58 7.56 -4.41 -1.38
N ARG A 59 8.45 -3.44 -1.23
CA ARG A 59 8.51 -2.20 -2.03
C ARG A 59 8.55 -2.46 -3.53
N ALA A 60 9.36 -3.42 -3.97
CA ALA A 60 9.48 -3.78 -5.39
C ALA A 60 8.17 -4.31 -6.01
N GLY A 61 7.29 -4.92 -5.21
CA GLY A 61 5.99 -5.41 -5.66
C GLY A 61 4.90 -4.34 -5.70
N TRP A 62 5.14 -3.15 -5.16
CA TRP A 62 4.14 -2.08 -5.12
C TRP A 62 4.28 -1.15 -6.33
N LYS A 63 3.32 -1.23 -7.25
CA LYS A 63 3.28 -0.41 -8.46
C LYS A 63 3.23 1.11 -8.21
N ASN A 64 2.77 1.56 -7.03
CA ASN A 64 2.58 2.98 -6.71
C ASN A 64 3.49 3.39 -5.54
N VAL A 65 4.44 4.28 -5.80
CA VAL A 65 5.35 4.86 -4.80
C VAL A 65 4.59 5.48 -3.62
N LYS A 66 3.47 6.18 -3.89
CA LYS A 66 2.61 6.76 -2.85
C LYS A 66 2.04 5.72 -1.89
N HIS A 67 1.90 4.46 -2.32
CA HIS A 67 1.43 3.39 -1.45
C HIS A 67 2.45 3.06 -0.35
N ALA A 68 3.74 2.99 -0.68
CA ALA A 68 4.82 2.80 0.30
C ALA A 68 4.89 3.98 1.28
N GLU A 69 4.81 5.22 0.78
CA GLU A 69 4.80 6.44 1.60
C GLU A 69 3.61 6.47 2.58
N GLN A 70 2.44 6.03 2.15
CA GLN A 70 1.26 5.89 3.01
C GLN A 70 1.44 4.84 4.11
N TRP A 71 2.18 3.75 3.86
CA TRP A 71 2.51 2.80 4.91
C TRP A 71 3.40 3.45 5.96
N VAL A 72 4.50 4.07 5.53
CA VAL A 72 5.44 4.74 6.43
C VAL A 72 4.73 5.81 7.27
N SER A 73 4.06 6.77 6.61
CA SER A 73 3.43 7.91 7.29
C SER A 73 2.33 7.49 8.28
N THR A 74 1.53 6.48 7.93
CA THR A 74 0.45 6.01 8.80
C THR A 74 1.00 5.24 10.00
N LEU A 75 2.02 4.41 9.82
CA LEU A 75 2.66 3.70 10.92
C LEU A 75 3.38 4.67 11.86
N ALA A 76 4.14 5.63 11.32
CA ALA A 76 4.82 6.65 12.09
C ALA A 76 3.86 7.51 12.92
N MET A 77 2.70 7.87 12.34
CA MET A 77 1.72 8.72 13.02
C MET A 77 0.99 8.01 14.16
N TYR A 78 0.63 6.74 14.00
CA TYR A 78 -0.29 6.06 14.92
C TYR A 78 0.31 4.89 15.67
N ALA A 79 1.14 4.06 15.03
CA ALA A 79 1.65 2.84 15.63
C ALA A 79 2.97 3.03 16.38
N GLU A 80 3.91 3.78 15.80
CA GLU A 80 5.24 3.98 16.38
C GLU A 80 5.22 4.68 17.73
N PRO A 81 4.37 5.70 18.01
CA PRO A 81 4.32 6.33 19.32
C PRO A 81 3.93 5.35 20.46
N VAL A 82 3.16 4.31 20.13
CA VAL A 82 2.66 3.34 21.11
C VAL A 82 3.58 2.13 21.23
N MET A 83 3.99 1.55 20.10
CA MET A 83 4.69 0.27 20.09
C MET A 83 5.96 0.24 19.21
N GLY A 84 6.37 1.37 18.63
CA GLY A 84 7.52 1.40 17.70
C GLY A 84 8.81 0.91 18.34
N LYS A 85 9.11 1.31 19.56
CA LYS A 85 10.31 0.93 20.32
C LYS A 85 10.17 -0.40 21.08
N MET A 86 8.98 -0.99 21.09
CA MET A 86 8.74 -2.24 21.81
C MET A 86 9.36 -3.41 21.06
N ASN A 87 9.81 -4.42 21.82
CA ASN A 87 10.15 -5.71 21.26
C ASN A 87 8.91 -6.30 20.56
N VAL A 88 9.05 -6.68 19.31
CA VAL A 88 7.95 -7.23 18.48
C VAL A 88 7.33 -8.50 19.08
N ALA A 89 8.10 -9.27 19.84
CA ALA A 89 7.62 -10.45 20.54
C ALA A 89 6.64 -10.12 21.68
N LEU A 90 6.73 -8.92 22.26
CA LEU A 90 5.90 -8.45 23.37
C LEU A 90 4.67 -7.65 22.90
N VAL A 91 4.52 -7.42 21.61
CA VAL A 91 3.34 -6.74 21.07
C VAL A 91 2.12 -7.66 21.19
N ASP A 92 1.16 -7.26 22.00
CA ASP A 92 -0.09 -7.96 22.28
C ASP A 92 -1.34 -7.20 21.78
N THR A 93 -2.51 -7.74 22.10
CA THR A 93 -3.80 -7.17 21.71
C THR A 93 -4.03 -5.77 22.30
N GLU A 94 -3.62 -5.56 23.55
CA GLU A 94 -3.83 -4.27 24.22
C GLU A 94 -3.05 -3.13 23.53
N HIS A 95 -1.84 -3.40 23.06
CA HIS A 95 -1.06 -2.44 22.30
C HIS A 95 -1.73 -2.09 20.96
N VAL A 96 -2.28 -3.09 20.26
CA VAL A 96 -3.03 -2.87 19.01
C VAL A 96 -4.31 -2.09 19.26
N VAL A 97 -5.06 -2.42 20.31
CA VAL A 97 -6.27 -1.68 20.72
C VAL A 97 -5.94 -0.23 21.03
N ARG A 98 -4.87 0.03 21.79
CA ARG A 98 -4.42 1.40 22.14
C ARG A 98 -4.09 2.24 20.91
N VAL A 99 -3.55 1.63 19.85
CA VAL A 99 -3.30 2.30 18.56
C VAL A 99 -4.59 2.61 17.82
N LEU A 100 -5.54 1.66 17.81
CA LEU A 100 -6.72 1.75 16.94
C LEU A 100 -7.89 2.49 17.57
N GLN A 101 -8.09 2.35 18.88
CA GLN A 101 -9.27 2.88 19.59
C GLN A 101 -9.50 4.38 19.40
N PRO A 102 -8.48 5.27 19.44
CA PRO A 102 -8.67 6.70 19.25
C PRO A 102 -9.19 7.09 17.87
N ILE A 103 -8.93 6.25 16.87
CA ILE A 103 -9.25 6.54 15.47
C ILE A 103 -10.35 5.62 14.90
N TRP A 104 -10.77 4.59 15.64
CA TRP A 104 -11.69 3.58 15.12
C TRP A 104 -13.03 4.17 14.68
N ASN A 105 -13.60 5.05 15.50
CA ASN A 105 -14.89 5.68 15.22
C ASN A 105 -14.77 6.97 14.39
N SER A 106 -13.68 7.72 14.57
CA SER A 106 -13.49 9.03 13.91
C SER A 106 -12.92 8.90 12.49
N LYS A 107 -12.07 7.90 12.23
CA LYS A 107 -11.40 7.64 10.95
C LYS A 107 -11.43 6.14 10.60
N PRO A 108 -12.61 5.53 10.45
CA PRO A 108 -12.76 4.06 10.37
C PRO A 108 -12.02 3.43 9.19
N GLU A 109 -11.92 4.11 8.05
CA GLU A 109 -11.16 3.65 6.89
C GLU A 109 -9.65 3.59 7.19
N THR A 110 -9.11 4.65 7.79
CA THR A 110 -7.70 4.73 8.19
C THR A 110 -7.38 3.68 9.25
N ALA A 111 -8.24 3.54 10.27
CA ALA A 111 -8.07 2.56 11.33
C ALA A 111 -8.08 1.12 10.79
N SER A 112 -9.00 0.80 9.90
CA SER A 112 -9.08 -0.52 9.27
C SER A 112 -7.85 -0.84 8.43
N ARG A 113 -7.36 0.12 7.65
CA ARG A 113 -6.12 -0.03 6.86
C ARG A 113 -4.89 -0.16 7.75
N LEU A 114 -4.80 0.66 8.80
CA LEU A 114 -3.70 0.60 9.77
C LEU A 114 -3.67 -0.76 10.49
N ARG A 115 -4.83 -1.26 10.93
CA ARG A 115 -4.94 -2.61 11.50
C ARG A 115 -4.37 -3.67 10.55
N GLY A 116 -4.78 -3.66 9.27
CA GLY A 116 -4.26 -4.60 8.27
C GLY A 116 -2.76 -4.49 8.06
N ARG A 117 -2.19 -3.28 8.12
CA ARG A 117 -0.73 -3.06 8.04
C ARG A 117 -0.02 -3.66 9.25
N ILE A 118 -0.52 -3.41 10.45
CA ILE A 118 0.03 -4.00 11.69
C ILE A 118 -0.05 -5.52 11.63
N GLU A 119 -1.19 -6.08 11.21
CA GLU A 119 -1.37 -7.53 11.04
C GLU A 119 -0.34 -8.13 10.09
N SER A 120 -0.10 -7.49 8.93
CA SER A 120 0.88 -7.96 7.95
C SER A 120 2.30 -7.94 8.50
N ILE A 121 2.69 -6.87 9.21
CA ILE A 121 4.02 -6.76 9.83
C ILE A 121 4.22 -7.83 10.90
N LEU A 122 3.23 -8.03 11.77
CA LEU A 122 3.31 -9.05 12.83
C LEU A 122 3.30 -10.47 12.26
N SER A 123 2.55 -10.73 11.20
CA SER A 123 2.59 -12.02 10.48
C SER A 123 3.96 -12.27 9.84
N TRP A 124 4.57 -11.23 9.23
CA TRP A 124 5.92 -11.32 8.70
C TRP A 124 6.96 -11.59 9.81
N ALA A 125 6.82 -10.91 10.94
CA ALA A 125 7.67 -11.15 12.11
C ALA A 125 7.53 -12.59 12.63
N SER A 126 6.31 -13.15 12.67
CA SER A 126 6.06 -14.54 13.02
C SER A 126 6.70 -15.51 12.02
N ALA A 127 6.58 -15.27 10.72
CA ALA A 127 7.20 -16.07 9.67
C ALA A 127 8.73 -16.09 9.79
N ARG A 128 9.33 -14.99 10.27
CA ARG A 128 10.77 -14.90 10.56
C ARG A 128 11.15 -15.41 11.97
N ARG A 129 10.19 -15.92 12.71
CA ARG A 129 10.38 -16.42 14.09
C ARG A 129 10.88 -15.37 15.09
N LEU A 130 10.58 -14.09 14.82
CA LEU A 130 10.88 -12.96 15.71
C LEU A 130 9.81 -12.79 16.80
N ARG A 131 8.67 -13.44 16.64
CA ARG A 131 7.59 -13.57 17.62
C ARG A 131 6.90 -14.92 17.48
N SER A 132 6.21 -15.35 18.54
CA SER A 132 5.40 -16.57 18.58
C SER A 132 3.96 -16.25 18.99
N GLY A 133 3.09 -17.25 18.89
CA GLY A 133 1.67 -17.12 19.23
C GLY A 133 0.84 -16.46 18.11
N ASP A 134 -0.45 -16.27 18.41
CA ASP A 134 -1.41 -15.69 17.50
C ASP A 134 -1.10 -14.24 17.17
N ASN A 135 -1.58 -13.78 15.99
CA ASN A 135 -1.42 -12.40 15.59
C ASN A 135 -2.46 -11.50 16.30
N PRO A 136 -2.03 -10.58 17.20
CA PRO A 136 -2.93 -9.73 17.99
C PRO A 136 -3.69 -8.69 17.15
N ALA A 137 -3.29 -8.47 15.89
CA ALA A 137 -3.99 -7.59 14.97
C ALA A 137 -4.96 -8.33 14.03
N ARG A 138 -5.12 -9.66 14.22
CA ARG A 138 -6.09 -10.46 13.45
C ARG A 138 -7.49 -9.91 13.65
N TRP A 139 -8.22 -9.74 12.54
CA TRP A 139 -9.60 -9.26 12.60
C TRP A 139 -10.55 -10.37 13.01
N LYS A 140 -10.72 -11.36 12.13
CA LYS A 140 -11.71 -12.42 12.26
C LYS A 140 -11.43 -13.31 13.47
N GLY A 141 -12.43 -13.43 14.33
CA GLY A 141 -12.35 -14.24 15.56
C GLY A 141 -11.44 -13.66 16.63
N HIS A 142 -11.11 -12.35 16.56
CA HIS A 142 -10.30 -11.67 17.56
C HIS A 142 -10.73 -10.21 17.74
N LEU A 143 -10.21 -9.27 16.95
CA LEU A 143 -10.53 -7.84 17.11
C LEU A 143 -11.97 -7.49 16.70
N ASP A 144 -12.64 -8.31 15.92
CA ASP A 144 -14.08 -8.18 15.61
C ASP A 144 -14.99 -8.36 16.83
N SER A 145 -14.48 -8.94 17.93
CA SER A 145 -15.15 -9.00 19.22
C SER A 145 -14.95 -7.72 20.05
N LEU A 146 -13.91 -6.93 19.77
CA LEU A 146 -13.54 -5.72 20.50
C LEU A 146 -14.01 -4.44 19.78
N PHE A 147 -14.09 -4.46 18.48
CA PHE A 147 -14.46 -3.32 17.67
C PHE A 147 -15.66 -3.62 16.79
N PRO A 148 -16.60 -2.68 16.63
CA PRO A 148 -17.67 -2.82 15.66
C PRO A 148 -17.10 -2.83 14.23
N ALA A 149 -17.73 -3.59 13.34
CA ALA A 149 -17.34 -3.62 11.93
C ALA A 149 -17.41 -2.20 11.32
N ARG A 150 -16.44 -1.84 10.49
CA ARG A 150 -16.35 -0.53 9.82
C ARG A 150 -17.68 -0.14 9.12
N THR A 151 -18.33 -1.08 8.47
CA THR A 151 -19.61 -0.87 7.77
C THR A 151 -20.77 -0.49 8.68
N LYS A 152 -20.68 -0.82 10.00
CA LYS A 152 -21.66 -0.41 11.02
C LYS A 152 -21.39 1.00 11.55
N ILE A 153 -20.12 1.46 11.52
CA ILE A 153 -19.73 2.79 12.03
C ILE A 153 -19.97 3.88 10.97
N SER A 154 -19.53 3.63 9.75
CA SER A 154 -19.61 4.60 8.67
C SER A 154 -20.23 3.97 7.44
N ARG A 155 -21.40 4.46 7.05
CA ARG A 155 -21.91 4.20 5.70
C ARG A 155 -21.04 4.98 4.72
N THR A 156 -20.62 4.33 3.65
CA THR A 156 -19.89 5.00 2.57
C THR A 156 -20.77 6.14 2.04
N ARG A 157 -20.42 7.39 2.38
CA ARG A 157 -21.00 8.55 1.73
C ARG A 157 -20.20 8.80 0.47
N HIS A 158 -20.83 8.70 -0.68
CA HIS A 158 -20.25 9.15 -1.93
C HIS A 158 -20.14 10.68 -1.90
N PHE A 159 -19.12 11.21 -2.54
CA PHE A 159 -19.06 12.65 -2.80
C PHE A 159 -20.27 13.09 -3.59
N ALA A 160 -20.72 14.33 -3.39
CA ALA A 160 -21.78 14.90 -4.21
C ALA A 160 -21.33 14.87 -5.68
N ALA A 161 -22.20 14.38 -6.53
CA ALA A 161 -21.99 14.37 -7.97
C ALA A 161 -22.88 15.44 -8.62
N LEU A 162 -22.37 16.07 -9.67
CA LEU A 162 -23.17 16.97 -10.49
C LEU A 162 -24.36 16.17 -11.09
N PRO A 163 -25.62 16.61 -10.91
CA PRO A 163 -26.75 15.98 -11.58
C PRO A 163 -26.51 15.96 -13.09
N TRP A 164 -26.82 14.85 -13.73
CA TRP A 164 -26.56 14.68 -15.17
C TRP A 164 -27.22 15.76 -16.04
N LYS A 165 -28.41 16.24 -15.67
CA LYS A 165 -29.15 17.33 -16.35
C LYS A 165 -28.43 18.66 -16.30
N ASP A 166 -27.56 18.88 -15.33
CA ASP A 166 -26.81 20.14 -15.17
C ASP A 166 -25.45 20.06 -15.90
N THR A 167 -25.08 18.89 -16.44
CA THR A 167 -23.80 18.68 -17.15
C THR A 167 -23.66 19.62 -18.35
N ARG A 168 -24.74 19.90 -19.09
CA ARG A 168 -24.71 20.82 -20.23
C ARG A 168 -24.31 22.24 -19.82
N ALA A 169 -24.94 22.77 -18.78
CA ALA A 169 -24.65 24.11 -18.28
C ALA A 169 -23.21 24.17 -17.73
N PHE A 170 -22.79 23.15 -17.02
CA PHE A 170 -21.41 23.02 -16.53
C PHE A 170 -20.40 23.02 -17.69
N MET A 171 -20.64 22.24 -18.76
CA MET A 171 -19.77 22.18 -19.92
C MET A 171 -19.67 23.51 -20.64
N ILE A 172 -20.76 24.28 -20.75
CA ILE A 172 -20.76 25.64 -21.32
C ILE A 172 -19.86 26.55 -20.47
N SER A 173 -20.02 26.53 -19.16
CA SER A 173 -19.17 27.30 -18.23
C SER A 173 -17.70 26.88 -18.29
N LEU A 174 -17.42 25.56 -18.35
CA LEU A 174 -16.08 25.03 -18.45
C LEU A 174 -15.41 25.38 -19.80
N ASN A 175 -16.19 25.49 -20.87
CA ASN A 175 -15.69 25.92 -22.17
C ASN A 175 -15.23 27.40 -22.20
N ALA A 176 -15.78 28.22 -21.32
CA ALA A 176 -15.36 29.61 -21.16
C ALA A 176 -14.08 29.76 -20.28
N GLN A 177 -13.67 28.70 -19.63
CA GLN A 177 -12.45 28.73 -18.80
C GLN A 177 -11.21 28.52 -19.66
N ALA A 178 -10.22 29.38 -19.46
CA ALA A 178 -8.92 29.25 -20.09
C ALA A 178 -7.98 28.34 -19.30
N GLY A 179 -6.97 27.80 -19.97
CA GLY A 179 -5.86 27.04 -19.36
C GLY A 179 -5.97 25.52 -19.52
N VAL A 180 -4.82 24.87 -19.42
CA VAL A 180 -4.63 23.44 -19.70
C VAL A 180 -5.46 22.57 -18.73
N GLY A 181 -5.65 23.01 -17.50
CA GLY A 181 -6.49 22.28 -16.52
C GLY A 181 -7.94 22.17 -16.96
N ALA A 182 -8.53 23.25 -17.47
CA ALA A 182 -9.89 23.26 -18.00
C ALA A 182 -10.03 22.35 -19.23
N LEU A 183 -9.06 22.39 -20.13
CA LEU A 183 -9.01 21.50 -21.31
C LEU A 183 -8.90 20.03 -20.90
N ALA A 184 -8.01 19.70 -19.97
CA ALA A 184 -7.86 18.35 -19.44
C ALA A 184 -9.13 17.85 -18.75
N LEU A 185 -9.83 18.69 -17.98
CA LEU A 185 -11.10 18.34 -17.34
C LEU A 185 -12.20 18.09 -18.40
N ARG A 186 -12.30 18.96 -19.43
CA ARG A 186 -13.23 18.75 -20.55
C ARG A 186 -12.98 17.41 -21.24
N PHE A 187 -11.72 17.11 -21.53
CA PHE A 187 -11.33 15.85 -22.15
C PHE A 187 -11.65 14.65 -21.26
N THR A 188 -11.42 14.76 -19.94
CA THR A 188 -11.79 13.75 -18.95
C THR A 188 -13.30 13.44 -18.98
N ILE A 189 -14.14 14.48 -19.07
CA ILE A 189 -15.61 14.33 -19.15
C ILE A 189 -16.02 13.69 -20.48
N LEU A 190 -15.45 14.14 -21.61
CA LEU A 190 -15.78 13.63 -22.95
C LEU A 190 -15.38 12.15 -23.13
N THR A 191 -14.38 11.67 -22.43
CA THR A 191 -13.84 10.31 -22.57
C THR A 191 -14.21 9.39 -21.39
N ALA A 192 -14.76 9.94 -20.31
CA ALA A 192 -14.99 9.24 -19.04
C ALA A 192 -13.72 8.53 -18.50
N ALA A 193 -12.54 8.99 -18.90
CA ALA A 193 -11.25 8.44 -18.46
C ALA A 193 -10.93 8.90 -17.02
N ARG A 194 -10.04 8.19 -16.34
CA ARG A 194 -9.59 8.61 -15.00
C ARG A 194 -8.68 9.83 -15.09
N SER A 195 -8.77 10.71 -14.09
CA SER A 195 -7.95 11.93 -14.06
C SER A 195 -6.45 11.64 -14.21
N GLY A 196 -5.93 10.57 -13.61
CA GLY A 196 -4.53 10.16 -13.74
C GLY A 196 -4.16 9.70 -15.15
N GLU A 197 -5.09 9.09 -15.88
CA GLU A 197 -4.90 8.66 -17.26
C GLU A 197 -4.77 9.87 -18.19
N VAL A 198 -5.66 10.85 -18.04
CA VAL A 198 -5.63 12.10 -18.85
C VAL A 198 -4.43 12.97 -18.52
N ARG A 199 -4.10 13.15 -17.25
CA ARG A 199 -2.93 13.97 -16.84
C ARG A 199 -1.59 13.43 -17.33
N GLY A 200 -1.49 12.12 -17.53
CA GLY A 200 -0.29 11.49 -18.06
C GLY A 200 -0.40 11.11 -19.54
N MET A 201 -1.42 11.60 -20.27
CA MET A 201 -1.63 11.33 -21.69
C MET A 201 -0.49 11.90 -22.53
N VAL A 202 0.03 11.08 -23.44
CA VAL A 202 1.07 11.48 -24.39
C VAL A 202 0.55 11.38 -25.84
N TRP A 203 1.15 12.16 -26.73
CA TRP A 203 0.73 12.18 -28.14
C TRP A 203 0.92 10.84 -28.84
N ASP A 204 1.93 10.07 -28.47
CA ASP A 204 2.16 8.73 -29.04
C ASP A 204 1.03 7.73 -28.76
N GLU A 205 0.12 8.04 -27.84
CA GLU A 205 -1.07 7.24 -27.54
C GLU A 205 -2.29 7.62 -28.38
N VAL A 206 -2.19 8.68 -29.21
CA VAL A 206 -3.33 9.29 -29.90
C VAL A 206 -3.24 9.06 -31.39
N ASP A 207 -4.24 8.42 -31.95
CA ASP A 207 -4.47 8.37 -33.39
C ASP A 207 -5.69 9.24 -33.74
N LEU A 208 -5.42 10.48 -34.19
CA LEU A 208 -6.48 11.43 -34.60
C LEU A 208 -7.20 10.99 -35.86
N SER A 209 -6.56 10.21 -36.76
CA SER A 209 -7.14 9.70 -37.98
C SER A 209 -8.10 8.56 -37.75
N ALA A 210 -7.69 7.62 -36.89
CA ALA A 210 -8.54 6.53 -36.41
C ALA A 210 -9.52 6.95 -35.29
N ARG A 211 -9.38 8.19 -34.77
CA ARG A 211 -10.16 8.73 -33.64
C ARG A 211 -10.07 7.84 -32.43
N LEU A 212 -8.87 7.47 -32.08
CA LEU A 212 -8.61 6.50 -31.01
C LEU A 212 -7.53 7.01 -30.08
N TRP A 213 -7.76 6.86 -28.77
CA TRP A 213 -6.74 6.98 -27.74
C TRP A 213 -6.48 5.62 -27.15
N VAL A 214 -5.24 5.15 -27.21
CA VAL A 214 -4.80 3.84 -26.73
C VAL A 214 -3.92 4.03 -25.49
N ILE A 215 -4.44 3.69 -24.32
CA ILE A 215 -3.69 3.75 -23.07
C ILE A 215 -2.96 2.41 -22.87
N PRO A 216 -1.62 2.39 -22.82
CA PRO A 216 -0.87 1.15 -22.68
C PRO A 216 -1.08 0.49 -21.32
N ALA A 217 -0.88 -0.82 -21.27
CA ALA A 217 -1.15 -1.66 -20.11
C ALA A 217 -0.41 -1.21 -18.83
N GLU A 218 0.79 -0.67 -18.99
CA GLU A 218 1.64 -0.19 -17.89
C GLU A 218 1.02 0.98 -17.13
N ARG A 219 0.26 1.81 -17.82
CA ARG A 219 -0.45 2.97 -17.25
C ARG A 219 -1.81 2.60 -16.66
N MET A 220 -2.32 1.41 -16.98
CA MET A 220 -3.62 0.97 -16.53
C MET A 220 -3.54 0.22 -15.20
N LYS A 221 -4.48 0.53 -14.28
CA LYS A 221 -4.58 -0.16 -12.99
C LYS A 221 -4.79 -1.68 -13.15
N ALA A 222 -5.53 -2.08 -14.19
CA ALA A 222 -5.82 -3.48 -14.49
C ALA A 222 -4.68 -4.21 -15.22
N GLY A 223 -3.61 -3.50 -15.64
CA GLY A 223 -2.51 -4.08 -16.41
C GLY A 223 -2.94 -4.59 -17.79
N ARG A 224 -3.96 -3.99 -18.39
CA ARG A 224 -4.44 -4.29 -19.74
C ARG A 224 -4.60 -2.99 -20.52
N GLU A 225 -4.23 -3.01 -21.79
CA GLU A 225 -4.45 -1.89 -22.72
C GLU A 225 -5.91 -1.46 -22.71
N HIS A 226 -6.15 -0.16 -22.79
CA HIS A 226 -7.49 0.41 -22.84
C HIS A 226 -7.63 1.33 -24.04
N ARG A 227 -8.59 1.03 -24.89
CA ARG A 227 -8.90 1.77 -26.13
C ARG A 227 -10.12 2.64 -25.92
N ILE A 228 -9.99 3.95 -26.16
CA ILE A 228 -11.06 4.93 -25.98
C ILE A 228 -11.35 5.57 -27.35
N PRO A 229 -12.52 5.31 -27.94
CA PRO A 229 -12.99 6.02 -29.14
C PRO A 229 -13.18 7.51 -28.83
N LEU A 230 -12.70 8.37 -29.70
CA LEU A 230 -12.78 9.81 -29.54
C LEU A 230 -14.00 10.37 -30.29
N SER A 231 -14.86 11.09 -29.58
CA SER A 231 -15.95 11.86 -30.15
C SER A 231 -15.42 13.06 -30.96
N ASP A 232 -16.26 13.66 -31.82
CA ASP A 232 -15.89 14.88 -32.59
C ASP A 232 -15.40 16.00 -31.68
N ALA A 233 -16.06 16.18 -30.53
CA ALA A 233 -15.68 17.19 -29.55
C ALA A 233 -14.30 16.89 -28.89
N ALA A 234 -13.99 15.61 -28.63
CA ALA A 234 -12.69 15.23 -28.10
C ALA A 234 -11.57 15.42 -29.13
N VAL A 235 -11.83 15.05 -30.40
CA VAL A 235 -10.88 15.28 -31.51
C VAL A 235 -10.63 16.75 -31.72
N ALA A 236 -11.69 17.59 -31.73
CA ALA A 236 -11.55 19.05 -31.90
C ALA A 236 -10.70 19.67 -30.78
N LEU A 237 -10.89 19.22 -29.53
CA LEU A 237 -10.09 19.66 -28.41
C LEU A 237 -8.61 19.25 -28.57
N LEU A 238 -8.33 18.04 -28.99
CA LEU A 238 -6.97 17.57 -29.23
C LEU A 238 -6.29 18.31 -30.35
N ARG A 239 -7.00 18.58 -31.47
CA ARG A 239 -6.48 19.41 -32.58
C ARG A 239 -6.14 20.83 -32.12
N GLN A 240 -6.98 21.44 -31.26
CA GLN A 240 -6.68 22.73 -30.65
C GLN A 240 -5.41 22.67 -29.81
N GLN A 241 -5.22 21.58 -29.04
CA GLN A 241 -4.06 21.39 -28.20
C GLN A 241 -2.79 21.10 -29.03
N GLU A 242 -2.92 20.42 -30.17
CA GLU A 242 -1.83 20.16 -31.10
C GLU A 242 -1.21 21.46 -31.67
N GLN A 243 -2.01 22.51 -31.84
CA GLN A 243 -1.54 23.82 -32.38
C GLN A 243 -0.63 24.57 -31.40
N VAL A 244 -0.67 24.22 -30.10
CA VAL A 244 0.13 24.83 -29.02
C VAL A 244 1.21 23.90 -28.49
N LEU A 245 1.59 22.87 -29.27
CA LEU A 245 2.63 21.92 -28.93
C LEU A 245 3.94 22.61 -28.58
N LEU A 246 4.50 22.23 -27.43
CA LEU A 246 5.82 22.69 -26.98
C LEU A 246 6.89 21.74 -27.52
N ALA A 247 7.93 22.27 -28.16
CA ALA A 247 9.03 21.48 -28.69
C ALA A 247 9.67 20.61 -27.56
N GLY A 248 9.77 19.30 -27.79
CA GLY A 248 10.34 18.35 -26.85
C GLY A 248 9.41 17.88 -25.72
N VAL A 249 8.13 18.30 -25.72
CA VAL A 249 7.14 17.87 -24.73
C VAL A 249 6.11 16.94 -25.37
N ASN A 250 6.14 15.65 -25.03
CA ASN A 250 5.21 14.65 -25.57
C ASN A 250 3.86 14.59 -24.83
N LEU A 251 3.70 15.32 -23.69
CA LEU A 251 2.44 15.37 -22.95
C LEU A 251 1.38 16.15 -23.72
N VAL A 252 0.14 15.63 -23.76
CA VAL A 252 -1.02 16.32 -24.33
C VAL A 252 -1.46 17.50 -23.46
N PHE A 253 -1.42 17.34 -22.13
CA PHE A 253 -1.81 18.35 -21.14
C PHE A 253 -0.67 18.66 -20.18
N PRO A 254 0.43 19.33 -20.62
CA PRO A 254 1.55 19.65 -19.77
C PRO A 254 1.23 20.79 -18.79
N SER A 255 1.83 20.77 -17.61
CA SER A 255 1.85 21.91 -16.69
C SER A 255 2.57 23.11 -17.34
N VAL A 256 2.02 24.30 -17.19
CA VAL A 256 2.60 25.54 -17.75
C VAL A 256 3.95 25.88 -17.07
N ARG A 257 4.17 25.44 -15.83
CA ARG A 257 5.36 25.83 -15.05
C ARG A 257 6.61 25.02 -15.39
N ASP A 258 6.45 23.71 -15.53
CA ASP A 258 7.58 22.76 -15.57
C ASP A 258 7.43 21.70 -16.66
N HIS A 259 6.39 21.83 -17.50
CA HIS A 259 6.04 20.90 -18.58
C HIS A 259 5.89 19.44 -18.16
N LYS A 260 5.68 19.19 -16.86
CA LYS A 260 5.37 17.88 -16.27
C LYS A 260 3.87 17.60 -16.31
N PRO A 261 3.43 16.37 -15.99
CA PRO A 261 2.00 16.08 -15.83
C PRO A 261 1.35 17.01 -14.82
N LEU A 262 0.11 17.42 -15.08
CA LEU A 262 -0.70 18.21 -14.15
C LEU A 262 -0.79 17.56 -12.77
N SER A 263 -0.88 18.35 -11.70
CA SER A 263 -0.99 17.84 -10.35
C SER A 263 -2.29 17.04 -10.12
N ASP A 264 -2.29 16.18 -9.10
CA ASP A 264 -3.49 15.39 -8.74
C ASP A 264 -4.70 16.27 -8.43
N MET A 265 -4.47 17.49 -7.94
CA MET A 265 -5.52 18.43 -7.52
C MET A 265 -6.05 19.30 -8.66
N THR A 266 -5.46 19.24 -9.87
CA THR A 266 -5.84 20.12 -10.98
C THR A 266 -7.22 19.78 -11.55
N LEU A 267 -7.64 18.51 -11.47
CA LEU A 267 -8.90 18.00 -12.03
C LEU A 267 -9.92 17.60 -10.93
N THR A 268 -9.73 18.06 -9.68
CA THR A 268 -10.61 17.78 -8.55
C THR A 268 -11.40 19.00 -8.10
#